data_7df18031a3d956e8cbdf70d1edc52eae
#
_entry.id   7df18031a3d956e8cbdf70d1edc52eae
#
_cell.length_a   1.000
_cell.length_b   1.000
_cell.length_c   1.000
_cell.angle_alpha   90.00
_cell.angle_beta   90.00
_cell.angle_gamma   90.00
#
_symmetry.space_group_name_H-M   'P 1'
#
loop_
_entity.id
_entity.type
_entity.pdbx_description
1 polymer ?
#
loop_
_entity_poly.entity_id
_entity_poly.type
_entity_poly.pdbx_seq_one_letter_code
_entity_poly.pdbx_strand_id
1 'polypeptide(L)'
;MKMRFFKFAREAMLKSDYNGSGSSPRIGAVAVYKGSIIAESWNTDKTSTLQQRYNVYRYNNPSLPSKAHCETQLIQRIRWKCGDNLKWDKVDVYLYRELKDGSLAMSRPCKSCLHLLIDCGITHIYYTTDNGFAEEKLIQK
;
A
#
# COMPACT_ATOMS: atom_id res chain seq x y z
N MET A 1 -12.84 11.51 1.65
CA MET A 1 -11.34 11.53 1.72
C MET A 1 -10.90 12.44 2.85
N LYS A 2 -10.13 11.92 3.78
CA LYS A 2 -9.67 12.72 4.93
C LYS A 2 -8.17 12.96 4.80
N MET A 3 -7.81 14.20 4.55
CA MET A 3 -6.41 14.59 4.27
C MET A 3 -5.44 14.26 5.40
N ARG A 4 -5.92 14.23 6.66
CA ARG A 4 -5.03 13.91 7.80
C ARG A 4 -4.41 12.52 7.69
N PHE A 5 -5.09 11.56 7.05
CA PHE A 5 -4.56 10.22 6.88
C PHE A 5 -3.45 10.15 5.84
N PHE A 6 -3.50 11.03 4.82
CA PHE A 6 -2.38 11.17 3.89
C PHE A 6 -1.12 11.67 4.59
N LYS A 7 -1.28 12.55 5.57
CA LYS A 7 -0.13 13.03 6.36
C LYS A 7 0.56 11.89 7.09
N PHE A 8 -0.21 10.99 7.70
CA PHE A 8 0.36 9.82 8.38
C PHE A 8 0.96 8.81 7.38
N ALA A 9 0.36 8.66 6.20
CA ALA A 9 0.93 7.83 5.14
C ALA A 9 2.29 8.41 4.68
N ARG A 10 2.41 9.72 4.60
CA ARG A 10 3.69 10.36 4.27
C ARG A 10 4.74 10.07 5.34
N GLU A 11 4.39 10.15 6.60
CA GLU A 11 5.31 9.83 7.70
C GLU A 11 5.79 8.37 7.61
N ALA A 12 4.90 7.45 7.26
CA ALA A 12 5.27 6.06 7.02
C ALA A 12 6.23 5.95 5.83
N MET A 13 5.95 6.65 4.72
CA MET A 13 6.82 6.66 3.54
C MET A 13 8.26 7.05 3.89
N LEU A 14 8.44 8.01 4.79
CA LEU A 14 9.77 8.48 5.18
C LEU A 14 10.59 7.41 5.90
N LYS A 15 9.98 6.32 6.34
CA LYS A 15 10.68 5.18 6.95
C LYS A 15 11.19 4.16 5.92
N SER A 16 10.85 4.33 4.64
CA SER A 16 11.25 3.40 3.59
C SER A 16 12.77 3.36 3.43
N ASP A 17 13.29 2.20 3.01
CA ASP A 17 14.70 1.99 2.69
C ASP A 17 15.11 2.73 1.41
N TYR A 18 14.16 3.19 0.62
CA TYR A 18 14.39 3.85 -0.66
C TYR A 18 14.39 5.37 -0.48
N ASN A 19 15.02 6.09 -1.42
CA ASN A 19 15.24 7.53 -1.29
C ASN A 19 14.28 8.41 -2.09
N GLY A 20 13.40 7.79 -2.90
CA GLY A 20 12.42 8.53 -3.70
C GLY A 20 12.87 8.88 -5.09
N SER A 21 14.07 8.47 -5.52
CA SER A 21 14.47 8.64 -6.94
C SER A 21 13.62 7.75 -7.84
N GLY A 22 13.65 7.99 -9.16
CA GLY A 22 12.86 7.22 -10.12
C GLY A 22 13.10 5.72 -10.06
N SER A 23 14.35 5.30 -9.78
CA SER A 23 14.74 3.90 -9.64
C SER A 23 14.57 3.35 -8.24
N SER A 24 14.30 4.20 -7.26
CA SER A 24 14.17 3.83 -5.85
C SER A 24 12.95 4.52 -5.24
N PRO A 25 11.74 4.21 -5.73
CA PRO A 25 10.52 4.87 -5.24
C PRO A 25 10.27 4.51 -3.78
N ARG A 26 9.82 5.51 -3.01
CA ARG A 26 9.40 5.31 -1.63
C ARG A 26 7.90 5.53 -1.52
N ILE A 27 7.20 4.59 -0.90
CA ILE A 27 5.76 4.61 -0.77
C ILE A 27 5.40 4.23 0.66
N GLY A 28 4.48 4.95 1.26
CA GLY A 28 3.95 4.66 2.57
C GLY A 28 2.46 4.44 2.52
N ALA A 29 1.93 3.73 3.50
CA ALA A 29 0.51 3.43 3.59
C ALA A 29 0.05 3.42 5.04
N VAL A 30 -1.22 3.77 5.24
CA VAL A 30 -1.92 3.54 6.51
C VAL A 30 -3.25 2.88 6.22
N ALA A 31 -3.67 2.02 7.14
CA ALA A 31 -4.98 1.41 7.13
C ALA A 31 -5.83 2.07 8.22
N VAL A 32 -7.04 2.48 7.84
CA VAL A 32 -7.97 3.19 8.73
C VAL A 32 -9.21 2.31 8.93
N TYR A 33 -9.59 2.09 10.18
CA TYR A 33 -10.74 1.28 10.54
C TYR A 33 -11.51 2.00 11.66
N LYS A 34 -12.78 2.25 11.43
CA LYS A 34 -13.64 2.97 12.39
C LYS A 34 -13.01 4.32 12.82
N GLY A 35 -12.46 5.04 11.84
CA GLY A 35 -11.88 6.37 12.07
C GLY A 35 -10.49 6.39 12.69
N SER A 36 -9.90 5.22 12.98
CA SER A 36 -8.59 5.13 13.62
C SER A 36 -7.60 4.38 12.73
N ILE A 37 -6.34 4.81 12.77
CA ILE A 37 -5.26 4.10 12.09
C ILE A 37 -4.97 2.82 12.85
N ILE A 38 -5.10 1.67 12.18
CA ILE A 38 -4.83 0.36 12.78
C ILE A 38 -3.49 -0.22 12.35
N ALA A 39 -2.89 0.27 11.28
CA ALA A 39 -1.58 -0.18 10.84
C ALA A 39 -0.96 0.86 9.90
N GLU A 40 0.37 0.87 9.87
CA GLU A 40 1.13 1.64 8.90
C GLU A 40 2.18 0.74 8.26
N SER A 41 2.63 1.10 7.06
CA SER A 41 3.65 0.34 6.35
C SER A 41 4.37 1.21 5.34
N TRP A 42 5.47 0.68 4.82
CA TRP A 42 6.27 1.29 3.77
C TRP A 42 6.93 0.20 2.95
N ASN A 43 7.35 0.52 1.73
CA ASN A 43 8.05 -0.45 0.90
C ASN A 43 9.49 -0.64 1.41
N THR A 44 9.96 -1.89 1.37
CA THR A 44 11.29 -2.25 1.85
C THR A 44 12.03 -3.09 0.82
N ASP A 45 13.35 -3.23 1.00
CA ASP A 45 14.17 -4.11 0.15
C ASP A 45 14.19 -5.55 0.66
N LYS A 46 13.42 -5.87 1.69
CA LYS A 46 13.29 -7.23 2.21
C LYS A 46 12.38 -8.06 1.31
N THR A 47 12.75 -9.32 1.09
CA THR A 47 11.93 -10.24 0.30
C THR A 47 10.67 -10.64 1.08
N SER A 48 9.60 -10.95 0.35
CA SER A 48 8.32 -11.32 0.93
C SER A 48 7.69 -12.46 0.13
N THR A 49 7.34 -13.56 0.81
CA THR A 49 6.64 -14.68 0.18
C THR A 49 5.22 -14.29 -0.23
N LEU A 50 4.56 -13.43 0.55
CA LEU A 50 3.24 -12.92 0.18
C LEU A 50 3.30 -12.11 -1.11
N GLN A 51 4.31 -11.24 -1.24
CA GLN A 51 4.53 -10.46 -2.45
C GLN A 51 4.78 -11.37 -3.65
N GLN A 52 5.62 -12.39 -3.48
CA GLN A 52 5.92 -13.35 -4.54
C GLN A 52 4.67 -14.08 -5.00
N ARG A 53 3.79 -14.48 -4.08
CA ARG A 53 2.54 -15.16 -4.40
C ARG A 53 1.66 -14.32 -5.32
N TYR A 54 1.55 -13.01 -5.05
CA TYR A 54 0.69 -12.12 -5.83
C TYR A 54 1.36 -11.60 -7.09
N ASN A 55 2.68 -11.71 -7.21
CA ASN A 55 3.41 -11.26 -8.40
C ASN A 55 3.08 -12.07 -9.66
N VAL A 56 2.38 -13.20 -9.53
CA VAL A 56 1.84 -13.93 -10.69
C VAL A 56 0.91 -13.05 -11.54
N TYR A 57 0.30 -12.03 -10.94
CA TYR A 57 -0.59 -11.11 -11.63
C TYR A 57 0.16 -9.97 -12.32
N ARG A 58 1.47 -9.85 -12.12
CA ARG A 58 2.27 -8.74 -12.61
C ARG A 58 3.42 -9.18 -13.51
N TYR A 59 4.07 -10.30 -13.18
CA TYR A 59 5.28 -10.75 -13.87
C TYR A 59 5.09 -12.11 -14.52
N ASN A 60 5.81 -12.34 -15.64
CA ASN A 60 5.81 -13.63 -16.32
C ASN A 60 6.57 -14.71 -15.56
N ASN A 61 7.49 -14.31 -14.67
CA ASN A 61 8.29 -15.25 -13.87
C ASN A 61 8.16 -14.92 -12.38
N PRO A 62 7.11 -15.46 -11.72
CA PRO A 62 6.86 -15.18 -10.30
C PRO A 62 7.81 -15.90 -9.35
N SER A 63 8.69 -16.79 -9.86
CA SER A 63 9.62 -17.52 -9.01
C SER A 63 10.80 -16.67 -8.54
N LEU A 64 11.02 -15.49 -9.16
CA LEU A 64 12.09 -14.59 -8.73
C LEU A 64 11.79 -14.03 -7.34
N PRO A 65 12.82 -13.85 -6.49
CA PRO A 65 12.61 -13.20 -5.19
C PRO A 65 11.96 -11.84 -5.34
N SER A 66 10.98 -11.56 -4.51
CA SER A 66 10.17 -10.35 -4.62
C SER A 66 10.28 -9.53 -3.34
N LYS A 67 10.56 -8.24 -3.51
CA LYS A 67 10.65 -7.31 -2.39
C LYS A 67 9.26 -6.85 -1.99
N ALA A 68 9.05 -6.66 -0.69
CA ALA A 68 7.74 -6.30 -0.16
C ALA A 68 7.36 -4.88 -0.57
N HIS A 69 6.20 -4.74 -1.20
CA HIS A 69 5.56 -3.45 -1.39
C HIS A 69 4.88 -3.01 -0.09
N CYS A 70 4.56 -1.73 0.03
CA CYS A 70 3.92 -1.24 1.26
C CYS A 70 2.57 -1.92 1.49
N GLU A 71 1.84 -2.27 0.44
CA GLU A 71 0.52 -2.90 0.55
C GLU A 71 0.61 -4.30 1.15
N THR A 72 1.57 -5.13 0.70
CA THR A 72 1.79 -6.46 1.28
C THR A 72 2.18 -6.37 2.74
N GLN A 73 3.08 -5.46 3.07
CA GLN A 73 3.49 -5.26 4.46
C GLN A 73 2.31 -4.77 5.30
N LEU A 74 1.46 -3.90 4.74
CA LEU A 74 0.29 -3.39 5.43
C LEU A 74 -0.67 -4.52 5.80
N ILE A 75 -0.99 -5.40 4.84
CA ILE A 75 -1.88 -6.53 5.07
C ILE A 75 -1.31 -7.46 6.15
N GLN A 76 -0.02 -7.76 6.08
CA GLN A 76 0.63 -8.60 7.10
C GLN A 76 0.54 -7.99 8.49
N ARG A 77 0.72 -6.68 8.60
CA ARG A 77 0.64 -5.96 9.87
C ARG A 77 -0.78 -5.90 10.42
N ILE A 78 -1.77 -5.72 9.55
CA ILE A 78 -3.18 -5.77 9.95
C ILE A 78 -3.51 -7.15 10.50
N ARG A 79 -3.14 -8.22 9.78
CA ARG A 79 -3.39 -9.60 10.20
C ARG A 79 -2.72 -9.92 11.53
N TRP A 80 -1.48 -9.46 11.68
CA TRP A 80 -0.73 -9.71 12.91
C TRP A 80 -1.35 -9.01 14.11
N LYS A 81 -1.82 -7.78 13.93
CA LYS A 81 -2.36 -6.96 15.02
C LYS A 81 -3.84 -7.26 15.30
N CYS A 82 -4.65 -7.47 14.27
CA CYS A 82 -6.10 -7.54 14.37
C CYS A 82 -6.66 -8.93 14.03
N GLY A 83 -5.84 -9.83 13.46
CA GLY A 83 -6.32 -11.09 12.91
C GLY A 83 -7.09 -10.89 11.61
N ASP A 84 -7.71 -11.96 11.12
CA ASP A 84 -8.47 -11.91 9.87
C ASP A 84 -9.98 -11.70 10.08
N ASN A 85 -10.42 -11.57 11.32
CA ASN A 85 -11.85 -11.50 11.65
C ASN A 85 -12.44 -10.09 11.61
N LEU A 86 -11.67 -9.08 11.23
CA LEU A 86 -12.20 -7.73 11.09
C LEU A 86 -13.03 -7.61 9.81
N LYS A 87 -13.87 -6.58 9.76
CA LYS A 87 -14.66 -6.31 8.55
C LYS A 87 -13.79 -5.58 7.53
N TRP A 88 -13.14 -6.34 6.67
CA TRP A 88 -12.18 -5.81 5.69
C TRP A 88 -12.81 -4.79 4.74
N ASP A 89 -14.11 -4.90 4.45
CA ASP A 89 -14.82 -3.93 3.61
C ASP A 89 -14.96 -2.56 4.26
N LYS A 90 -14.68 -2.46 5.56
CA LYS A 90 -14.66 -1.20 6.31
C LYS A 90 -13.26 -0.63 6.52
N VAL A 91 -12.24 -1.31 6.00
CA VAL A 91 -10.86 -0.82 6.06
C VAL A 91 -10.60 0.06 4.86
N ASP A 92 -10.17 1.29 5.11
CA ASP A 92 -9.72 2.22 4.08
C ASP A 92 -8.21 2.25 4.06
N VAL A 93 -7.62 2.25 2.87
CA VAL A 93 -6.16 2.29 2.70
C VAL A 93 -5.78 3.61 2.06
N TYR A 94 -4.85 4.32 2.70
CA TYR A 94 -4.28 5.56 2.18
C TYR A 94 -2.83 5.29 1.79
N LEU A 95 -2.47 5.67 0.57
CA LEU A 95 -1.14 5.44 -0.01
C LEU A 95 -0.52 6.78 -0.40
N TYR A 96 0.77 6.93 -0.14
CA TYR A 96 1.46 8.20 -0.38
C TYR A 96 2.83 7.95 -1.00
N ARG A 97 3.14 8.69 -2.05
CA ARG A 97 4.44 8.65 -2.70
C ARG A 97 4.91 10.06 -3.02
N GLU A 98 6.16 10.35 -2.69
CA GLU A 98 6.86 11.57 -3.06
C GLU A 98 8.14 11.21 -3.79
N LEU A 99 8.48 12.03 -4.77
CA LEU A 99 9.81 11.97 -5.35
C LEU A 99 10.82 12.60 -4.40
N LYS A 100 12.10 12.45 -4.72
CA LYS A 100 13.19 12.95 -3.88
C LYS A 100 13.10 14.46 -3.64
N ASP A 101 12.57 15.21 -4.62
CA ASP A 101 12.42 16.67 -4.54
C ASP A 101 11.16 17.11 -3.78
N GLY A 102 10.36 16.17 -3.27
CA GLY A 102 9.15 16.47 -2.52
C GLY A 102 7.89 16.56 -3.35
N SER A 103 7.96 16.44 -4.66
CA SER A 103 6.77 16.45 -5.52
C SER A 103 6.00 15.14 -5.38
N LEU A 104 4.66 15.23 -5.48
CA LEU A 104 3.82 14.05 -5.41
C LEU A 104 4.00 13.17 -6.64
N ALA A 105 3.87 11.87 -6.45
CA ALA A 105 3.96 10.89 -7.52
C ALA A 105 2.87 9.84 -7.35
N MET A 106 2.62 9.06 -8.42
CA MET A 106 1.58 8.05 -8.45
C MET A 106 1.86 6.94 -7.45
N SER A 107 0.93 6.72 -6.52
CA SER A 107 1.01 5.65 -5.53
C SER A 107 -0.10 4.62 -5.67
N ARG A 108 -0.85 4.63 -6.79
CA ARG A 108 -1.86 3.61 -7.03
C ARG A 108 -1.20 2.23 -6.98
N PRO A 109 -1.81 1.26 -6.27
CA PRO A 109 -1.21 -0.08 -6.18
C PRO A 109 -0.97 -0.71 -7.55
N CYS A 110 0.11 -1.48 -7.65
CA CYS A 110 0.37 -2.25 -8.85
C CYS A 110 -0.65 -3.39 -8.98
N LYS A 111 -0.66 -4.06 -10.12
CA LYS A 111 -1.63 -5.12 -10.41
C LYS A 111 -1.59 -6.24 -9.34
N SER A 112 -0.40 -6.63 -8.88
CA SER A 112 -0.23 -7.62 -7.82
C SER A 112 -0.92 -7.18 -6.53
N CYS A 113 -0.67 -5.95 -6.11
CA CYS A 113 -1.22 -5.43 -4.86
C CYS A 113 -2.71 -5.18 -4.94
N LEU A 114 -3.23 -4.77 -6.11
CA LEU A 114 -4.68 -4.65 -6.30
C LEU A 114 -5.37 -5.99 -6.09
N HIS A 115 -4.83 -7.08 -6.64
CA HIS A 115 -5.38 -8.41 -6.43
C HIS A 115 -5.38 -8.79 -4.95
N LEU A 116 -4.29 -8.50 -4.24
CA LEU A 116 -4.20 -8.77 -2.80
C LEU A 116 -5.27 -8.00 -2.03
N LEU A 117 -5.41 -6.71 -2.27
CA LEU A 117 -6.39 -5.89 -1.55
C LEU A 117 -7.82 -6.35 -1.81
N ILE A 118 -8.13 -6.68 -3.06
CA ILE A 118 -9.45 -7.21 -3.43
C ILE A 118 -9.70 -8.56 -2.75
N ASP A 119 -8.71 -9.46 -2.75
CA ASP A 119 -8.85 -10.76 -2.11
C ASP A 119 -9.09 -10.64 -0.60
N CYS A 120 -8.53 -9.62 0.03
CA CYS A 120 -8.78 -9.37 1.45
C CYS A 120 -10.17 -8.79 1.74
N GLY A 121 -10.82 -8.21 0.74
CA GLY A 121 -12.13 -7.59 0.89
C GLY A 121 -12.11 -6.07 1.01
N ILE A 122 -10.96 -5.43 0.81
CA ILE A 122 -10.84 -3.97 0.85
C ILE A 122 -11.53 -3.37 -0.38
N THR A 123 -12.39 -2.38 -0.16
CA THR A 123 -13.22 -1.79 -1.20
C THR A 123 -12.84 -0.36 -1.56
N HIS A 124 -12.14 0.36 -0.70
CA HIS A 124 -11.80 1.76 -0.94
C HIS A 124 -10.32 2.00 -0.70
N ILE A 125 -9.67 2.64 -1.67
CA ILE A 125 -8.29 3.10 -1.55
C ILE A 125 -8.21 4.58 -1.91
N TYR A 126 -7.24 5.25 -1.30
CA TYR A 126 -6.94 6.65 -1.53
C TYR A 126 -5.44 6.75 -1.78
N TYR A 127 -5.04 7.48 -2.82
CA TYR A 127 -3.63 7.51 -3.20
C TYR A 127 -3.23 8.84 -3.81
N THR A 128 -1.92 9.09 -3.82
CA THR A 128 -1.38 10.28 -4.49
C THR A 128 -1.24 10.05 -5.99
N THR A 129 -1.37 11.13 -6.73
CA THR A 129 -1.08 11.18 -8.16
C THR A 129 -0.10 12.33 -8.42
N ASP A 130 0.37 12.46 -9.64
CA ASP A 130 1.25 13.58 -9.99
C ASP A 130 0.57 14.93 -9.81
N ASN A 131 -0.75 14.96 -9.79
CA ASN A 131 -1.56 16.18 -9.73
C ASN A 131 -2.31 16.37 -8.41
N GLY A 132 -2.14 15.46 -7.45
CA GLY A 132 -2.82 15.58 -6.16
C GLY A 132 -3.25 14.24 -5.59
N PHE A 133 -4.51 14.14 -5.19
CA PHE A 133 -5.03 13.00 -4.46
C PHE A 133 -6.24 12.42 -5.17
N ALA A 134 -6.38 11.09 -5.12
CA ALA A 134 -7.49 10.38 -5.77
C ALA A 134 -8.07 9.34 -4.81
N GLU A 135 -9.33 9.01 -5.05
CA GLU A 135 -9.97 7.87 -4.39
C GLU A 135 -10.49 6.90 -5.44
N GLU A 136 -10.51 5.64 -5.08
CA GLU A 136 -10.96 4.59 -5.99
C GLU A 136 -11.70 3.53 -5.21
N LYS A 137 -12.85 3.12 -5.76
CA LYS A 137 -13.59 1.97 -5.23
C LYS A 137 -13.14 0.72 -5.98
N LEU A 138 -12.65 -0.27 -5.22
CA LEU A 138 -12.21 -1.53 -5.80
C LEU A 138 -13.43 -2.42 -6.06
N ILE A 139 -13.46 -3.01 -7.27
CA ILE A 139 -14.55 -3.89 -7.67
C ILE A 139 -14.28 -5.28 -7.09
N GLN A 140 -15.19 -5.76 -6.27
CA GLN A 140 -15.11 -7.08 -5.67
C GLN A 140 -15.63 -8.14 -6.66
N LYS A 141 -15.03 -9.29 -6.64
CA LYS A 141 -15.47 -10.42 -7.46
C LYS A 141 -16.46 -11.28 -6.70
#